data_186ca235454bee3060e9ecacab997546
#
_entry.id   186ca235454bee3060e9ecacab997546
#
_cell.length_a   1.000
_cell.length_b   1.000
_cell.length_c   1.000
_cell.angle_alpha   90.00
_cell.angle_beta   90.00
_cell.angle_gamma   90.00
#
_symmetry.space_group_name_H-M   'P 1'
#
loop_
_entity.id
_entity.type
_entity.pdbx_description
1 polymer ?
#
loop_
_entity_poly.entity_id
_entity_poly.type
_entity_poly.pdbx_seq_one_letter_code
_entity_poly.pdbx_strand_id
1 'polypeptide(L)'
;MRESLPSLTDSPNQGLLRAFLRRRGLQGGGKGCKGFRMSVYLHEEDLPEGVLAPGAVAVDTETMGLHPGRDRLCLVQISDGGGDEHLVRFGPKSDFAAPSLKAVLADPARVKLYHFARFDLASIEAYLGVVAAPVFCTKIASRLVRTYTDRHGLKDLVRELCGVEVSKQQQSSDWGGPVLSDGQKEYAASDVRYLHRMKTELDIRLAREGRTAIAQACFDFLPHRSKLDLIGWPEADIFAHA
;
A
#
# COMPACT_ATOMS: atom_id res chain seq x y z
N MET A 1 -7.38 -37.52 -42.57
CA MET A 1 -7.34 -36.06 -42.56
C MET A 1 -6.93 -35.62 -41.15
N ARG A 2 -5.73 -35.11 -40.99
CA ARG A 2 -5.21 -34.62 -39.71
C ARG A 2 -5.32 -33.09 -39.79
N GLU A 3 -6.19 -32.47 -39.00
CA GLU A 3 -6.22 -31.03 -38.86
C GLU A 3 -5.12 -30.58 -37.90
N SER A 4 -4.32 -29.67 -38.38
CA SER A 4 -3.22 -29.02 -37.66
C SER A 4 -3.77 -27.90 -36.78
N LEU A 5 -3.41 -27.91 -35.49
CA LEU A 5 -3.65 -26.84 -34.52
C LEU A 5 -2.80 -25.60 -34.87
N PRO A 6 -3.33 -24.38 -34.73
CA PRO A 6 -2.54 -23.16 -34.93
C PRO A 6 -1.62 -22.88 -33.75
N SER A 7 -0.45 -22.35 -34.06
CA SER A 7 0.62 -21.98 -33.11
C SER A 7 0.21 -20.77 -32.25
N LEU A 8 0.35 -20.93 -30.93
CA LEU A 8 0.25 -19.86 -29.93
C LEU A 8 1.51 -18.98 -29.96
N THR A 9 1.49 -17.91 -30.72
CA THR A 9 2.45 -16.80 -30.56
C THR A 9 1.68 -15.50 -30.83
N ASP A 10 1.44 -14.77 -29.77
CA ASP A 10 1.42 -13.33 -29.60
C ASP A 10 0.41 -12.91 -28.52
N SER A 11 0.94 -12.69 -27.31
CA SER A 11 0.18 -12.10 -26.21
C SER A 11 0.20 -10.57 -26.33
N PRO A 12 -0.96 -9.86 -26.25
CA PRO A 12 -1.06 -8.39 -26.40
C PRO A 12 -0.25 -7.59 -25.37
N ASN A 13 0.24 -8.24 -24.32
CA ASN A 13 0.92 -7.57 -23.19
C ASN A 13 2.40 -7.22 -23.44
N GLN A 14 3.05 -7.80 -24.44
CA GLN A 14 4.46 -7.47 -24.74
C GLN A 14 4.63 -6.08 -25.40
N GLY A 15 3.62 -5.60 -26.10
CA GLY A 15 3.63 -4.27 -26.74
C GLY A 15 3.58 -3.13 -25.72
N LEU A 16 2.76 -3.26 -24.69
CA LEU A 16 2.62 -2.26 -23.63
C LEU A 16 3.87 -2.14 -22.74
N LEU A 17 4.52 -3.26 -22.44
CA LEU A 17 5.76 -3.28 -21.66
C LEU A 17 6.92 -2.61 -22.43
N ARG A 18 7.01 -2.86 -23.75
CA ARG A 18 8.02 -2.22 -24.61
C ARG A 18 7.76 -0.71 -24.82
N ALA A 19 6.49 -0.29 -24.88
CA ALA A 19 6.13 1.13 -24.99
C ALA A 19 6.44 1.90 -23.69
N PHE A 20 6.24 1.26 -22.53
CA PHE A 20 6.58 1.81 -21.21
C PHE A 20 8.10 2.00 -21.03
N LEU A 21 8.89 1.03 -21.48
CA LEU A 21 10.35 1.10 -21.43
C LEU A 21 10.95 2.12 -22.41
N ARG A 22 10.33 2.34 -23.59
CA ARG A 22 10.78 3.34 -24.56
C ARG A 22 10.53 4.79 -24.13
N ARG A 23 9.47 5.07 -23.38
CA ARG A 23 9.19 6.43 -22.88
C ARG A 23 10.17 6.91 -21.81
N ARG A 24 10.93 6.01 -21.17
CA ARG A 24 11.93 6.33 -20.12
C ARG A 24 13.39 6.30 -20.61
N GLY A 25 13.64 6.31 -21.92
CA GLY A 25 15.01 6.49 -22.45
C GLY A 25 15.99 5.34 -22.17
N LEU A 26 15.52 4.14 -21.86
CA LEU A 26 16.35 2.96 -21.64
C LEU A 26 16.71 2.30 -22.98
N GLN A 27 17.61 2.92 -23.75
CA GLN A 27 18.33 2.25 -24.83
C GLN A 27 19.50 1.48 -24.20
N GLY A 28 19.61 0.20 -24.55
CA GLY A 28 20.65 -0.70 -24.08
C GLY A 28 22.06 -0.21 -24.46
N GLY A 29 22.84 0.05 -23.45
CA GLY A 29 24.26 0.30 -23.51
C GLY A 29 24.79 0.12 -22.09
N GLY A 30 25.56 -0.95 -21.84
CA GLY A 30 26.10 -1.29 -20.55
C GLY A 30 26.98 -0.17 -19.99
N LYS A 31 26.47 0.51 -18.97
CA LYS A 31 27.23 1.24 -17.94
C LYS A 31 26.30 1.37 -16.73
N GLY A 32 26.76 0.93 -15.59
CA GLY A 32 26.29 1.05 -14.22
C GLY A 32 24.83 1.48 -14.03
N CYS A 33 24.00 0.64 -13.42
CA CYS A 33 22.74 1.08 -12.80
C CYS A 33 23.06 2.30 -11.92
N LYS A 34 22.68 3.51 -12.39
CA LYS A 34 22.56 4.66 -11.48
C LYS A 34 21.52 4.22 -10.45
N GLY A 35 21.95 4.02 -9.21
CA GLY A 35 21.06 3.67 -8.11
C GLY A 35 19.88 4.63 -8.13
N PHE A 36 18.68 4.10 -8.15
CA PHE A 36 17.44 4.86 -7.99
C PHE A 36 17.54 5.54 -6.64
N ARG A 37 17.73 6.87 -6.62
CA ARG A 37 17.86 7.62 -5.39
C ARG A 37 16.47 7.72 -4.79
N MET A 38 16.22 6.92 -3.78
CA MET A 38 15.00 6.99 -2.96
C MET A 38 15.16 8.20 -2.03
N SER A 39 14.13 9.03 -1.95
CA SER A 39 14.12 10.21 -1.09
C SER A 39 12.91 10.19 -0.19
N VAL A 40 13.12 10.45 1.11
CA VAL A 40 12.06 10.54 2.10
C VAL A 40 11.79 11.99 2.41
N TYR A 41 10.56 12.44 2.21
CA TYR A 41 10.12 13.80 2.45
C TYR A 41 9.14 13.84 3.63
N LEU A 42 9.43 14.68 4.62
CA LEU A 42 8.51 14.92 5.75
C LEU A 42 7.74 16.23 5.50
N HIS A 43 6.44 16.14 5.58
CA HIS A 43 5.50 17.26 5.47
C HIS A 43 4.72 17.42 6.78
N GLU A 44 4.38 18.65 7.13
CA GLU A 44 3.57 18.94 8.30
C GLU A 44 2.13 19.21 7.86
N GLU A 45 1.18 18.52 8.47
CA GLU A 45 -0.29 18.70 8.38
C GLU A 45 -0.93 18.39 7.01
N ASP A 46 -0.23 18.46 5.88
CA ASP A 46 -0.78 18.11 4.56
C ASP A 46 0.30 17.67 3.57
N LEU A 47 -0.13 17.05 2.50
CA LEU A 47 0.71 16.67 1.36
C LEU A 47 0.76 17.83 0.36
N PRO A 48 1.92 18.25 -0.15
CA PRO A 48 1.98 19.25 -1.22
C PRO A 48 1.25 18.77 -2.48
N GLU A 49 0.56 19.69 -3.16
CA GLU A 49 -0.13 19.37 -4.40
C GLU A 49 0.82 18.91 -5.51
N GLY A 50 0.39 17.92 -6.29
CA GLY A 50 1.10 17.48 -7.51
C GLY A 50 2.39 16.70 -7.27
N VAL A 51 2.73 16.33 -6.02
CA VAL A 51 3.95 15.56 -5.73
C VAL A 51 3.84 14.07 -6.10
N LEU A 52 2.63 13.55 -6.26
CA LEU A 52 2.38 12.17 -6.65
C LEU A 52 1.99 12.06 -8.12
N ALA A 53 2.63 11.17 -8.85
CA ALA A 53 2.22 10.83 -10.21
C ALA A 53 0.82 10.16 -10.23
N PRO A 54 0.08 10.24 -11.36
CA PRO A 54 -1.18 9.52 -11.53
C PRO A 54 -1.03 8.00 -11.37
N GLY A 55 -2.06 7.34 -10.85
CA GLY A 55 -2.10 5.89 -10.68
C GLY A 55 -2.30 5.46 -9.23
N ALA A 56 -2.00 4.20 -8.92
CA ALA A 56 -2.11 3.66 -7.57
C ALA A 56 -1.13 4.37 -6.61
N VAL A 57 -1.50 4.44 -5.33
CA VAL A 57 -0.64 4.95 -4.25
C VAL A 57 -0.53 3.92 -3.14
N ALA A 58 0.67 3.70 -2.65
CA ALA A 58 0.93 2.95 -1.44
C ALA A 58 0.67 3.84 -0.23
N VAL A 59 -0.02 3.33 0.79
CA VAL A 59 -0.38 4.08 2.00
C VAL A 59 -0.16 3.21 3.22
N ASP A 60 0.29 3.82 4.30
CA ASP A 60 0.40 3.24 5.63
C ASP A 60 0.16 4.31 6.68
N THR A 61 -0.09 3.93 7.95
CA THR A 61 -0.38 4.88 9.02
C THR A 61 0.33 4.51 10.32
N GLU A 62 0.79 5.53 11.06
CA GLU A 62 1.28 5.37 12.42
C GLU A 62 0.41 6.16 13.41
N THR A 63 0.11 5.52 14.52
CA THR A 63 -0.78 6.05 15.56
C THR A 63 -0.13 5.94 16.94
N MET A 64 -0.72 6.56 17.95
CA MET A 64 -0.25 6.44 19.34
C MET A 64 -0.60 5.11 20.01
N GLY A 65 -1.27 4.20 19.31
CA GLY A 65 -1.67 2.88 19.81
C GLY A 65 -2.47 2.11 18.77
N LEU A 66 -3.19 1.07 19.17
CA LEU A 66 -3.82 0.11 18.26
C LEU A 66 -5.36 0.22 18.18
N HIS A 67 -5.95 1.25 18.79
CA HIS A 67 -7.41 1.45 18.75
C HIS A 67 -7.76 2.66 17.89
N PRO A 68 -8.20 2.45 16.62
CA PRO A 68 -8.66 3.53 15.76
C PRO A 68 -9.76 4.36 16.43
N GLY A 69 -9.71 5.69 16.26
CA GLY A 69 -10.67 6.61 16.87
C GLY A 69 -10.38 7.00 18.34
N ARG A 70 -9.61 6.18 19.09
CA ARG A 70 -9.10 6.54 20.41
C ARG A 70 -7.64 7.01 20.34
N ASP A 71 -6.82 6.24 19.66
CA ASP A 71 -5.37 6.45 19.62
C ASP A 71 -5.04 7.33 18.38
N ARG A 72 -4.55 8.53 18.66
CA ARG A 72 -4.36 9.60 17.67
C ARG A 72 -3.52 9.15 16.48
N LEU A 73 -3.98 9.50 15.26
CA LEU A 73 -3.20 9.41 14.03
C LEU A 73 -2.03 10.41 14.11
N CYS A 74 -0.81 9.94 13.88
CA CYS A 74 0.42 10.72 13.98
C CYS A 74 1.10 10.93 12.63
N LEU A 75 1.03 9.91 11.75
CA LEU A 75 1.73 9.93 10.48
C LEU A 75 0.92 9.18 9.43
N VAL A 76 0.89 9.70 8.21
CA VAL A 76 0.46 8.99 7.01
C VAL A 76 1.63 8.92 6.05
N GLN A 77 2.02 7.72 5.67
CA GLN A 77 3.03 7.47 4.64
C GLN A 77 2.33 7.29 3.30
N ILE A 78 2.86 7.90 2.24
CA ILE A 78 2.32 7.74 0.89
C ILE A 78 3.42 7.74 -0.16
N SER A 79 3.29 6.86 -1.17
CA SER A 79 4.20 6.78 -2.31
C SER A 79 3.46 6.36 -3.58
N ASP A 80 3.83 6.92 -4.73
CA ASP A 80 3.34 6.51 -6.05
C ASP A 80 4.16 5.39 -6.69
N GLY A 81 5.19 4.87 -5.97
CA GLY A 81 6.12 3.86 -6.48
C GLY A 81 7.20 4.43 -7.40
N GLY A 82 7.31 5.74 -7.54
CA GLY A 82 8.31 6.44 -8.36
C GLY A 82 9.69 6.53 -7.71
N GLY A 83 9.82 6.17 -6.43
CA GLY A 83 11.08 6.18 -5.66
C GLY A 83 11.12 7.27 -4.60
N ASP A 84 10.12 8.13 -4.53
CA ASP A 84 9.95 9.10 -3.45
C ASP A 84 8.86 8.62 -2.49
N GLU A 85 9.15 8.72 -1.19
CA GLU A 85 8.22 8.44 -0.11
C GLU A 85 7.91 9.75 0.63
N HIS A 86 6.63 10.03 0.81
CA HIS A 86 6.14 11.22 1.49
C HIS A 86 5.52 10.82 2.84
N LEU A 87 5.94 11.50 3.89
CA LEU A 87 5.48 11.32 5.26
C LEU A 87 4.70 12.57 5.66
N VAL A 88 3.41 12.46 5.93
CA VAL A 88 2.58 13.58 6.39
C VAL A 88 2.36 13.44 7.88
N ARG A 89 2.96 14.33 8.67
CA ARG A 89 2.90 14.31 10.14
C ARG A 89 1.78 15.20 10.65
N PHE A 90 1.04 14.68 11.62
CA PHE A 90 -0.02 15.38 12.34
C PHE A 90 0.39 15.63 13.79
N GLY A 91 0.48 16.89 14.16
CA GLY A 91 0.85 17.32 15.51
C GLY A 91 -0.24 17.03 16.55
N PRO A 92 0.06 17.23 17.86
CA PRO A 92 -0.92 17.01 18.93
C PRO A 92 -2.12 17.96 18.89
N LYS A 93 -2.00 19.07 18.16
CA LYS A 93 -3.06 20.10 17.97
C LYS A 93 -3.58 20.15 16.55
N SER A 94 -3.29 19.11 15.74
CA SER A 94 -3.78 19.01 14.37
C SER A 94 -5.31 19.05 14.35
N ASP A 95 -5.88 19.81 13.41
CA ASP A 95 -7.30 19.77 13.07
C ASP A 95 -7.60 18.74 11.98
N PHE A 96 -6.55 18.05 11.48
CA PHE A 96 -6.62 17.06 10.40
C PHE A 96 -7.30 17.61 9.13
N ALA A 97 -7.12 18.88 8.80
CA ALA A 97 -7.71 19.48 7.60
C ALA A 97 -7.22 18.77 6.32
N ALA A 98 -5.90 18.71 6.10
CA ALA A 98 -5.18 17.97 5.08
C ALA A 98 -5.90 17.85 3.71
N PRO A 99 -6.29 18.94 3.04
CA PRO A 99 -7.13 18.88 1.84
C PRO A 99 -6.49 18.11 0.68
N SER A 100 -5.19 18.27 0.45
CA SER A 100 -4.49 17.59 -0.64
C SER A 100 -4.38 16.08 -0.39
N LEU A 101 -4.01 15.69 0.82
CA LEU A 101 -3.95 14.27 1.21
C LEU A 101 -5.33 13.62 1.14
N LYS A 102 -6.38 14.29 1.67
CA LYS A 102 -7.76 13.79 1.59
C LYS A 102 -8.23 13.62 0.16
N ALA A 103 -7.91 14.56 -0.73
CA ALA A 103 -8.26 14.46 -2.15
C ALA A 103 -7.63 13.22 -2.79
N VAL A 104 -6.35 12.92 -2.51
CA VAL A 104 -5.66 11.71 -3.00
C VAL A 104 -6.29 10.44 -2.43
N LEU A 105 -6.57 10.40 -1.12
CA LEU A 105 -7.15 9.23 -0.46
C LEU A 105 -8.58 8.94 -0.91
N ALA A 106 -9.39 9.96 -1.15
CA ALA A 106 -10.78 9.83 -1.60
C ALA A 106 -10.92 9.62 -3.11
N ASP A 107 -9.86 9.79 -3.91
CA ASP A 107 -9.93 9.67 -5.37
C ASP A 107 -10.30 8.25 -5.82
N PRO A 108 -11.48 8.03 -6.43
CA PRO A 108 -11.93 6.70 -6.87
C PRO A 108 -11.13 6.15 -8.06
N ALA A 109 -10.39 7.00 -8.78
CA ALA A 109 -9.53 6.58 -9.88
C ALA A 109 -8.17 6.01 -9.39
N ARG A 110 -7.82 6.21 -8.12
CA ARG A 110 -6.57 5.75 -7.51
C ARG A 110 -6.80 4.55 -6.60
N VAL A 111 -6.21 3.41 -6.90
CA VAL A 111 -6.16 2.27 -5.97
C VAL A 111 -5.19 2.59 -4.83
N LYS A 112 -5.64 2.48 -3.59
CA LYS A 112 -4.79 2.61 -2.40
C LYS A 112 -4.28 1.24 -2.00
N LEU A 113 -2.95 1.09 -1.97
CA LEU A 113 -2.24 -0.16 -1.66
C LEU A 113 -1.86 -0.14 -0.19
N TYR A 114 -2.26 -1.14 0.56
CA TYR A 114 -1.95 -1.28 1.99
C TYR A 114 -1.35 -2.64 2.31
N HIS A 115 -0.70 -2.71 3.47
CA HIS A 115 -0.44 -3.97 4.13
C HIS A 115 -1.23 -4.05 5.43
N PHE A 116 -2.31 -4.87 5.49
CA PHE A 116 -3.30 -4.92 6.56
C PHE A 116 -4.23 -3.70 6.63
N ALA A 117 -4.76 -3.29 5.49
CA ALA A 117 -5.58 -2.11 5.25
C ALA A 117 -6.69 -1.80 6.28
N ARG A 118 -7.22 -2.82 6.98
CA ARG A 118 -8.32 -2.66 7.95
C ARG A 118 -8.01 -1.61 9.01
N PHE A 119 -6.78 -1.60 9.54
CA PHE A 119 -6.35 -0.66 10.57
C PHE A 119 -6.20 0.76 10.00
N ASP A 120 -5.51 0.88 8.86
CA ASP A 120 -5.25 2.17 8.22
C ASP A 120 -6.55 2.86 7.79
N LEU A 121 -7.46 2.09 7.16
CA LEU A 121 -8.76 2.62 6.74
C LEU A 121 -9.57 3.15 7.92
N ALA A 122 -9.58 2.44 9.05
CA ALA A 122 -10.27 2.90 10.25
C ALA A 122 -9.62 4.18 10.82
N SER A 123 -8.29 4.23 10.89
CA SER A 123 -7.55 5.41 11.37
C SER A 123 -7.76 6.62 10.45
N ILE A 124 -7.69 6.43 9.13
CA ILE A 124 -7.94 7.48 8.12
C ILE A 124 -9.38 7.98 8.22
N GLU A 125 -10.38 7.11 8.30
CA GLU A 125 -11.78 7.52 8.42
C GLU A 125 -12.03 8.28 9.73
N ALA A 126 -11.48 7.80 10.84
CA ALA A 126 -11.69 8.41 12.16
C ALA A 126 -11.10 9.83 12.25
N TYR A 127 -9.93 10.07 11.68
CA TYR A 127 -9.21 11.35 11.85
C TYR A 127 -9.30 12.26 10.63
N LEU A 128 -9.23 11.72 9.42
CA LEU A 128 -9.32 12.52 8.20
C LEU A 128 -10.74 12.61 7.64
N GLY A 129 -11.67 11.76 8.11
CA GLY A 129 -13.08 11.81 7.70
C GLY A 129 -13.32 11.39 6.26
N VAL A 130 -12.40 10.62 5.65
CA VAL A 130 -12.52 10.13 4.26
C VAL A 130 -12.47 8.62 4.20
N VAL A 131 -13.23 8.03 3.28
CA VAL A 131 -13.16 6.62 2.95
C VAL A 131 -12.13 6.43 1.84
N ALA A 132 -10.98 5.85 2.18
CA ALA A 132 -9.87 5.67 1.24
C ALA A 132 -10.07 4.42 0.36
N ALA A 133 -10.92 4.51 -0.65
CA ALA A 133 -11.25 3.44 -1.61
C ALA A 133 -11.00 3.92 -3.06
N PRO A 134 -10.79 3.02 -4.05
CA PRO A 134 -10.68 1.57 -3.94
C PRO A 134 -9.39 1.09 -3.26
N VAL A 135 -9.42 -0.12 -2.72
CA VAL A 135 -8.35 -0.69 -1.88
C VAL A 135 -7.73 -1.93 -2.54
N PHE A 136 -6.43 -2.12 -2.34
CA PHE A 136 -5.74 -3.40 -2.50
C PHE A 136 -4.97 -3.73 -1.22
N CYS A 137 -5.24 -4.87 -0.60
CA CYS A 137 -4.56 -5.28 0.63
C CYS A 137 -3.59 -6.45 0.36
N THR A 138 -2.29 -6.19 0.43
CA THR A 138 -1.25 -7.20 0.18
C THR A 138 -1.31 -8.37 1.17
N LYS A 139 -1.73 -8.14 2.41
CA LYS A 139 -1.88 -9.21 3.41
C LYS A 139 -3.03 -10.16 3.08
N ILE A 140 -4.19 -9.65 2.62
CA ILE A 140 -5.30 -10.47 2.16
C ILE A 140 -4.91 -11.23 0.89
N ALA A 141 -4.36 -10.55 -0.12
CA ALA A 141 -3.86 -11.19 -1.32
C ALA A 141 -2.88 -12.31 -1.00
N SER A 142 -1.91 -12.05 -0.09
CA SER A 142 -0.96 -13.05 0.38
C SER A 142 -1.65 -14.27 1.02
N ARG A 143 -2.64 -14.07 1.89
CA ARG A 143 -3.38 -15.18 2.50
C ARG A 143 -4.11 -16.03 1.46
N LEU A 144 -4.63 -15.40 0.43
CA LEU A 144 -5.33 -16.09 -0.64
C LEU A 144 -4.41 -16.91 -1.56
N VAL A 145 -3.12 -16.55 -1.73
CA VAL A 145 -2.23 -17.22 -2.70
C VAL A 145 -1.03 -17.93 -2.08
N ARG A 146 -0.65 -17.62 -0.83
CA ARG A 146 0.47 -18.23 -0.12
C ARG A 146 -0.03 -19.19 0.96
N THR A 147 -0.82 -20.19 0.56
CA THR A 147 -1.47 -21.17 1.45
C THR A 147 -0.50 -22.17 2.08
N TYR A 148 0.76 -22.14 1.71
CA TYR A 148 1.84 -22.98 2.23
C TYR A 148 2.54 -22.42 3.49
N THR A 149 2.10 -21.25 4.00
CA THR A 149 2.72 -20.58 5.14
C THR A 149 1.75 -19.68 5.87
N ASP A 150 1.95 -19.47 7.17
CA ASP A 150 1.25 -18.48 8.00
C ASP A 150 1.98 -17.13 8.08
N ARG A 151 3.12 -16.99 7.39
CA ARG A 151 3.94 -15.78 7.40
C ARG A 151 3.44 -14.76 6.37
N HIS A 152 2.42 -13.98 6.75
CA HIS A 152 1.81 -12.93 5.93
C HIS A 152 2.15 -11.51 6.40
N GLY A 153 3.17 -11.33 7.23
CA GLY A 153 3.65 -10.02 7.65
C GLY A 153 4.42 -9.31 6.54
N LEU A 154 4.45 -7.97 6.56
CA LEU A 154 5.09 -7.13 5.55
C LEU A 154 6.54 -7.56 5.28
N LYS A 155 7.35 -7.72 6.34
CA LYS A 155 8.75 -8.15 6.25
C LYS A 155 8.90 -9.48 5.50
N ASP A 156 8.05 -10.49 5.81
CA ASP A 156 8.11 -11.79 5.17
C ASP A 156 7.73 -11.71 3.68
N LEU A 157 6.74 -10.87 3.35
CA LEU A 157 6.34 -10.64 1.96
C LEU A 157 7.44 -9.89 1.18
N VAL A 158 7.99 -8.82 1.74
CA VAL A 158 9.07 -8.06 1.08
C VAL A 158 10.27 -8.96 0.82
N ARG A 159 10.67 -9.77 1.80
CA ARG A 159 11.76 -10.74 1.61
C ARG A 159 11.47 -11.73 0.50
N GLU A 160 10.28 -12.35 0.49
CA GLU A 160 9.94 -13.38 -0.49
C GLU A 160 9.66 -12.81 -1.88
N LEU A 161 8.88 -11.72 -1.98
CA LEU A 161 8.43 -11.19 -3.27
C LEU A 161 9.38 -10.16 -3.86
N CYS A 162 10.16 -9.47 -3.00
CA CYS A 162 11.06 -8.41 -3.43
C CYS A 162 12.55 -8.76 -3.24
N GLY A 163 12.88 -9.85 -2.50
CA GLY A 163 14.27 -10.23 -2.24
C GLY A 163 15.02 -9.23 -1.35
N VAL A 164 14.32 -8.44 -0.52
CA VAL A 164 14.89 -7.39 0.33
C VAL A 164 14.59 -7.70 1.80
N GLU A 165 15.57 -7.46 2.67
CA GLU A 165 15.36 -7.50 4.12
C GLU A 165 15.02 -6.10 4.64
N VAL A 166 13.94 -6.00 5.43
CA VAL A 166 13.52 -4.76 6.09
C VAL A 166 13.58 -4.89 7.62
N SER A 167 13.92 -3.79 8.30
CA SER A 167 14.03 -3.74 9.76
C SER A 167 12.62 -3.61 10.40
N LYS A 168 12.48 -4.06 11.65
CA LYS A 168 11.29 -3.83 12.50
C LYS A 168 11.59 -2.94 13.71
N GLN A 169 12.79 -2.36 13.79
CA GLN A 169 13.30 -1.71 15.02
C GLN A 169 12.44 -0.55 15.52
N GLN A 170 11.69 0.12 14.63
CA GLN A 170 10.90 1.30 14.98
C GLN A 170 9.38 1.04 15.08
N GLN A 171 8.94 -0.21 14.93
CA GLN A 171 7.50 -0.57 14.95
C GLN A 171 6.76 -0.11 16.22
N SER A 172 7.44 -0.07 17.36
CA SER A 172 6.86 0.35 18.66
C SER A 172 7.42 1.72 19.11
N SER A 173 7.79 2.58 18.18
CA SER A 173 8.30 3.92 18.47
C SER A 173 7.21 4.85 18.99
N ASP A 174 7.60 5.91 19.70
CA ASP A 174 6.73 7.04 19.99
C ASP A 174 6.55 7.91 18.73
N TRP A 175 5.45 7.66 18.01
CA TRP A 175 5.08 8.41 16.82
C TRP A 175 4.47 9.78 17.15
N GLY A 176 4.04 9.99 18.40
CA GLY A 176 3.48 11.25 18.89
C GLY A 176 4.51 12.28 19.32
N GLY A 177 5.78 11.91 19.32
CA GLY A 177 6.90 12.78 19.74
C GLY A 177 7.04 14.03 18.88
N PRO A 178 7.72 15.08 19.42
CA PRO A 178 7.84 16.37 18.75
C PRO A 178 8.71 16.32 17.49
N VAL A 179 9.63 15.37 17.40
CA VAL A 179 10.55 15.19 16.26
C VAL A 179 10.67 13.71 15.95
N LEU A 180 10.56 13.35 14.68
CA LEU A 180 10.85 12.01 14.20
C LEU A 180 12.33 11.86 13.92
N SER A 181 12.95 10.82 14.47
CA SER A 181 14.33 10.44 14.15
C SER A 181 14.45 9.98 12.69
N ASP A 182 15.66 10.00 12.14
CA ASP A 182 15.90 9.49 10.78
C ASP A 182 15.60 7.98 10.68
N GLY A 183 15.81 7.23 11.77
CA GLY A 183 15.43 5.82 11.84
C GLY A 183 13.91 5.60 11.76
N GLN A 184 13.11 6.46 12.40
CA GLN A 184 11.64 6.41 12.29
C GLN A 184 11.17 6.78 10.88
N LYS A 185 11.73 7.83 10.28
CA LYS A 185 11.40 8.24 8.90
C LYS A 185 11.70 7.14 7.89
N GLU A 186 12.89 6.51 8.00
CA GLU A 186 13.26 5.42 7.09
C GLU A 186 12.40 4.17 7.31
N TYR A 187 12.06 3.85 8.56
CA TYR A 187 11.13 2.76 8.86
C TYR A 187 9.76 3.02 8.21
N ALA A 188 9.15 4.17 8.48
CA ALA A 188 7.85 4.56 7.94
C ALA A 188 7.84 4.57 6.40
N ALA A 189 8.90 5.09 5.77
CA ALA A 189 9.07 5.06 4.32
C ALA A 189 9.15 3.62 3.78
N SER A 190 9.80 2.70 4.52
CA SER A 190 9.94 1.30 4.10
C SER A 190 8.62 0.55 4.03
N ASP A 191 7.60 0.95 4.81
CA ASP A 191 6.31 0.27 4.88
C ASP A 191 5.47 0.51 3.62
N VAL A 192 5.69 1.61 2.88
CA VAL A 192 5.03 1.90 1.60
C VAL A 192 5.88 1.57 0.37
N ARG A 193 7.21 1.59 0.51
CA ARG A 193 8.20 1.49 -0.58
C ARG A 193 8.01 0.31 -1.52
N TYR A 194 7.63 -0.84 -0.98
CA TYR A 194 7.57 -2.11 -1.72
C TYR A 194 6.16 -2.53 -2.14
N LEU A 195 5.10 -1.80 -1.74
CA LEU A 195 3.72 -2.24 -1.94
C LEU A 195 3.35 -2.37 -3.42
N HIS A 196 3.83 -1.47 -4.28
CA HIS A 196 3.60 -1.55 -5.73
C HIS A 196 4.20 -2.82 -6.35
N ARG A 197 5.44 -3.14 -5.99
CA ARG A 197 6.10 -4.36 -6.46
C ARG A 197 5.40 -5.61 -5.93
N MET A 198 5.04 -5.62 -4.64
CA MET A 198 4.29 -6.72 -4.04
C MET A 198 2.92 -6.91 -4.71
N LYS A 199 2.20 -5.81 -5.03
CA LYS A 199 0.94 -5.89 -5.77
C LYS A 199 1.12 -6.61 -7.10
N THR A 200 2.12 -6.23 -7.89
CA THR A 200 2.39 -6.86 -9.19
C THR A 200 2.59 -8.37 -9.06
N GLU A 201 3.39 -8.82 -8.11
CA GLU A 201 3.65 -10.24 -7.86
C GLU A 201 2.42 -11.00 -7.34
N LEU A 202 1.63 -10.35 -6.48
CA LEU A 202 0.42 -10.93 -5.92
C LEU A 202 -0.70 -11.01 -6.96
N ASP A 203 -0.86 -10.02 -7.85
CA ASP A 203 -1.82 -10.06 -8.95
C ASP A 203 -1.56 -11.25 -9.89
N ILE A 204 -0.29 -11.51 -10.24
CA ILE A 204 0.10 -12.67 -11.06
C ILE A 204 -0.30 -13.97 -10.36
N ARG A 205 -0.05 -14.09 -9.06
CA ARG A 205 -0.40 -15.27 -8.27
C ARG A 205 -1.91 -15.44 -8.11
N LEU A 206 -2.66 -14.35 -7.86
CA LEU A 206 -4.13 -14.36 -7.78
C LEU A 206 -4.77 -14.83 -9.10
N ALA A 207 -4.26 -14.34 -10.22
CA ALA A 207 -4.73 -14.75 -11.54
C ALA A 207 -4.44 -16.24 -11.81
N ARG A 208 -3.20 -16.71 -11.52
CA ARG A 208 -2.80 -18.11 -11.65
C ARG A 208 -3.69 -19.06 -10.85
N GLU A 209 -4.04 -18.67 -9.62
CA GLU A 209 -4.87 -19.49 -8.71
C GLU A 209 -6.39 -19.32 -8.96
N GLY A 210 -6.79 -18.48 -9.92
CA GLY A 210 -8.21 -18.18 -10.19
C GLY A 210 -8.91 -17.43 -9.05
N ARG A 211 -8.16 -16.69 -8.21
CA ARG A 211 -8.67 -16.07 -6.97
C ARG A 211 -8.82 -14.55 -7.06
N THR A 212 -8.67 -13.96 -8.26
CA THR A 212 -8.77 -12.51 -8.45
C THR A 212 -10.13 -11.96 -8.04
N ALA A 213 -11.24 -12.60 -8.45
CA ALA A 213 -12.58 -12.12 -8.14
C ALA A 213 -12.90 -12.15 -6.64
N ILE A 214 -12.52 -13.23 -5.93
CA ILE A 214 -12.73 -13.29 -4.49
C ILE A 214 -11.84 -12.33 -3.72
N ALA A 215 -10.60 -12.10 -4.19
CA ALA A 215 -9.72 -11.09 -3.63
C ALA A 215 -10.33 -9.69 -3.77
N GLN A 216 -10.86 -9.36 -4.94
CA GLN A 216 -11.53 -8.07 -5.18
C GLN A 216 -12.73 -7.89 -4.26
N ALA A 217 -13.60 -8.89 -4.10
CA ALA A 217 -14.73 -8.82 -3.17
C ALA A 217 -14.27 -8.58 -1.71
N CYS A 218 -13.15 -9.20 -1.29
CA CYS A 218 -12.56 -8.93 0.02
C CYS A 218 -12.05 -7.49 0.13
N PHE A 219 -11.43 -6.94 -0.93
CA PHE A 219 -10.95 -5.56 -0.93
C PHE A 219 -12.10 -4.56 -0.91
N ASP A 220 -13.17 -4.81 -1.66
CA ASP A 220 -14.37 -3.97 -1.70
C ASP A 220 -15.09 -3.94 -0.34
N PHE A 221 -15.00 -5.02 0.44
CA PHE A 221 -15.60 -5.09 1.78
C PHE A 221 -14.74 -4.39 2.87
N LEU A 222 -13.45 -4.17 2.65
CA LEU A 222 -12.56 -3.60 3.67
C LEU A 222 -13.03 -2.25 4.25
N PRO A 223 -13.52 -1.26 3.47
CA PRO A 223 -14.07 -0.03 4.04
C PRO A 223 -15.25 -0.29 4.98
N HIS A 224 -16.10 -1.25 4.66
CA HIS A 224 -17.21 -1.64 5.54
C HIS A 224 -16.71 -2.36 6.81
N ARG A 225 -15.68 -3.22 6.67
CA ARG A 225 -15.07 -3.89 7.83
C ARG A 225 -14.42 -2.90 8.78
N SER A 226 -13.69 -1.91 8.25
CA SER A 226 -13.08 -0.86 9.08
C SER A 226 -14.14 0.02 9.75
N LYS A 227 -15.25 0.29 9.07
CA LYS A 227 -16.39 0.99 9.66
C LYS A 227 -16.99 0.22 10.84
N LEU A 228 -17.12 -1.09 10.76
CA LEU A 228 -17.58 -1.93 11.87
C LEU A 228 -16.67 -1.79 13.09
N ASP A 229 -15.35 -1.68 12.90
CA ASP A 229 -14.41 -1.44 13.98
C ASP A 229 -14.69 -0.13 14.73
N LEU A 230 -14.99 0.93 13.98
CA LEU A 230 -15.27 2.26 14.53
C LEU A 230 -16.60 2.36 15.27
N ILE A 231 -17.61 1.57 14.87
CA ILE A 231 -18.95 1.65 15.44
C ILE A 231 -19.26 0.55 16.45
N GLY A 232 -18.25 -0.22 16.91
CA GLY A 232 -18.37 -1.08 18.08
C GLY A 232 -18.23 -2.59 17.87
N TRP A 233 -17.78 -3.04 16.67
CA TRP A 233 -17.53 -4.47 16.39
C TRP A 233 -16.06 -4.78 16.02
N PRO A 234 -15.05 -4.29 16.79
CA PRO A 234 -13.64 -4.48 16.41
C PRO A 234 -13.20 -5.95 16.49
N GLU A 235 -13.71 -6.72 17.47
CA GLU A 235 -13.32 -8.11 17.71
C GLU A 235 -14.32 -9.12 17.14
N ALA A 236 -15.51 -8.66 16.71
CA ALA A 236 -16.55 -9.56 16.27
C ALA A 236 -16.37 -9.95 14.79
N ASP A 237 -16.43 -11.23 14.50
CA ASP A 237 -16.73 -11.74 13.17
C ASP A 237 -18.25 -11.82 13.02
N ILE A 238 -18.84 -10.83 12.32
CA ILE A 238 -20.30 -10.76 12.10
C ILE A 238 -20.84 -11.91 11.23
N PHE A 239 -19.98 -12.69 10.62
CA PHE A 239 -20.34 -13.87 9.82
C PHE A 239 -20.13 -15.17 10.60
N ALA A 240 -19.54 -15.13 11.80
CA ALA A 240 -19.37 -16.32 12.60
C ALA A 240 -20.71 -16.82 13.14
N HIS A 241 -20.87 -18.15 13.20
CA HIS A 241 -21.94 -18.78 13.96
C HIS A 241 -21.62 -18.61 15.46
N ALA A 242 -22.52 -17.98 16.20
CA ALA A 242 -22.41 -17.79 17.65
C ALA A 242 -22.68 -19.09 18.42
#